data_ac3e5bdf66556d93da1699a613f12be5
#
_entry.id   ac3e5bdf66556d93da1699a613f12be5
#
_cell.length_a   1.000
_cell.length_b   1.000
_cell.length_c   1.000
_cell.angle_alpha   90.00
_cell.angle_beta   90.00
_cell.angle_gamma   90.00
#
_symmetry.space_group_name_H-M   'P 1'
#
loop_
_entity.id
_entity.type
_entity.pdbx_description
1 polymer ?
#
loop_
_entity_poly.entity_id
_entity_poly.type
_entity_poly.pdbx_seq_one_letter_code
_entity_poly.pdbx_strand_id
1 'polypeptide(L)'
;MKGVVSMIVEAIEKYPLLVIFMLVLLLVMIFVIVYYRMSKKYEKSQIELKESLLAATTLNRCIHALTYHSEIDDAINDLLCLITEFFQGDRAYIFQIDYEQNTTSNLFEYTEEGVTPEINNLQNVSLETIQYWLDRFKVDGTFYIKSLEDEVDKNSETYRLLKLQNITSLIAVPLIE
;
A
#
# COMPACT_ATOMS: atom_id res chain seq x y z
N MET A 1 -54.25 9.58 -3.05
CA MET A 1 -53.91 8.95 -1.76
C MET A 1 -55.04 8.19 -1.10
N LYS A 2 -56.30 8.69 -1.08
CA LYS A 2 -57.42 7.97 -0.45
C LYS A 2 -57.75 6.59 -1.08
N GLY A 3 -57.58 6.41 -2.39
CA GLY A 3 -57.87 5.14 -3.09
C GLY A 3 -56.87 3.99 -2.77
N VAL A 4 -55.59 4.30 -2.54
CA VAL A 4 -54.59 3.27 -2.21
C VAL A 4 -54.79 2.74 -0.78
N VAL A 5 -55.15 3.61 0.14
CA VAL A 5 -55.43 3.22 1.54
C VAL A 5 -56.65 2.34 1.63
N SER A 6 -57.76 2.65 0.89
CA SER A 6 -58.95 1.80 0.88
C SER A 6 -58.70 0.41 0.25
N MET A 7 -57.91 0.30 -0.80
CA MET A 7 -57.49 -0.98 -1.38
C MET A 7 -56.68 -1.85 -0.42
N ILE A 8 -55.77 -1.23 0.33
CA ILE A 8 -54.97 -1.94 1.33
C ILE A 8 -55.85 -2.47 2.47
N VAL A 9 -56.79 -1.67 2.97
CA VAL A 9 -57.71 -2.09 4.02
C VAL A 9 -58.60 -3.25 3.53
N GLU A 10 -59.15 -3.17 2.33
CA GLU A 10 -59.96 -4.23 1.72
C GLU A 10 -59.14 -5.54 1.51
N ALA A 11 -57.87 -5.43 1.11
CA ALA A 11 -56.98 -6.59 0.98
C ALA A 11 -56.69 -7.25 2.32
N ILE A 12 -56.51 -6.46 3.40
CA ILE A 12 -56.25 -6.96 4.76
C ILE A 12 -57.51 -7.73 5.28
N GLU A 13 -58.71 -7.18 5.07
CA GLU A 13 -59.95 -7.83 5.50
C GLU A 13 -60.25 -9.11 4.71
N LYS A 14 -59.96 -9.13 3.41
CA LYS A 14 -60.28 -10.26 2.52
C LYS A 14 -59.25 -11.40 2.59
N TYR A 15 -57.97 -11.07 2.80
CA TYR A 15 -56.85 -12.05 2.77
C TYR A 15 -55.87 -11.87 3.92
N PRO A 16 -56.26 -11.93 5.19
CA PRO A 16 -55.39 -11.60 6.32
C PRO A 16 -54.16 -12.49 6.42
N LEU A 17 -54.27 -13.78 6.12
CA LEU A 17 -53.12 -14.71 6.15
C LEU A 17 -52.07 -14.39 5.08
N LEU A 18 -52.50 -13.95 3.90
CA LEU A 18 -51.58 -13.58 2.81
C LEU A 18 -50.82 -12.30 3.14
N VAL A 19 -51.50 -11.33 3.76
CA VAL A 19 -50.85 -10.08 4.21
C VAL A 19 -49.80 -10.36 5.29
N ILE A 20 -50.14 -11.19 6.29
CA ILE A 20 -49.18 -11.61 7.32
C ILE A 20 -47.99 -12.32 6.70
N PHE A 21 -48.23 -13.25 5.75
CA PHE A 21 -47.12 -13.94 5.07
C PHE A 21 -46.20 -12.99 4.31
N MET A 22 -46.75 -12.00 3.58
CA MET A 22 -45.95 -10.98 2.90
C MET A 22 -45.12 -10.11 3.85
N LEU A 23 -45.70 -9.74 5.01
CA LEU A 23 -44.98 -9.01 6.04
C LEU A 23 -43.81 -9.81 6.63
N VAL A 24 -44.03 -11.10 6.88
CA VAL A 24 -42.94 -11.99 7.37
C VAL A 24 -41.84 -12.11 6.33
N LEU A 25 -42.19 -12.29 5.04
CA LEU A 25 -41.15 -12.31 3.97
C LEU A 25 -40.38 -11.00 3.88
N LEU A 26 -41.06 -9.87 4.02
CA LEU A 26 -40.39 -8.56 4.03
C LEU A 26 -39.38 -8.43 5.19
N LEU A 27 -39.82 -8.85 6.40
CA LEU A 27 -38.95 -8.85 7.58
C LEU A 27 -37.74 -9.76 7.42
N VAL A 28 -37.92 -10.98 6.86
CA VAL A 28 -36.80 -11.89 6.55
C VAL A 28 -35.86 -11.28 5.55
N MET A 29 -36.37 -10.64 4.49
CA MET A 29 -35.55 -9.98 3.48
C MET A 29 -34.73 -8.84 4.10
N ILE A 30 -35.34 -8.00 4.93
CA ILE A 30 -34.66 -6.92 5.66
C ILE A 30 -33.54 -7.51 6.55
N PHE A 31 -33.86 -8.56 7.30
CA PHE A 31 -32.92 -9.25 8.16
C PHE A 31 -31.71 -9.78 7.37
N VAL A 32 -31.91 -10.43 6.23
CA VAL A 32 -30.86 -10.94 5.35
C VAL A 32 -29.97 -9.80 4.83
N ILE A 33 -30.59 -8.68 4.41
CA ILE A 33 -29.83 -7.50 3.94
C ILE A 33 -28.97 -6.90 5.05
N VAL A 34 -29.52 -6.75 6.25
CA VAL A 34 -28.78 -6.21 7.41
C VAL A 34 -27.65 -7.16 7.79
N TYR A 35 -27.92 -8.45 7.87
CA TYR A 35 -26.91 -9.49 8.18
C TYR A 35 -25.76 -9.46 7.17
N TYR A 36 -26.06 -9.41 5.87
CA TYR A 36 -25.06 -9.35 4.81
C TYR A 36 -24.18 -8.08 4.90
N ARG A 37 -24.81 -6.92 5.16
CA ARG A 37 -24.07 -5.66 5.35
C ARG A 37 -23.17 -5.70 6.59
N MET A 38 -23.65 -6.25 7.68
CA MET A 38 -22.86 -6.40 8.91
C MET A 38 -21.69 -7.36 8.71
N SER A 39 -21.91 -8.50 8.05
CA SER A 39 -20.84 -9.47 7.73
C SER A 39 -19.74 -8.84 6.90
N LYS A 40 -20.08 -8.12 5.82
CA LYS A 40 -19.09 -7.40 4.99
C LYS A 40 -18.32 -6.34 5.77
N LYS A 41 -18.99 -5.59 6.65
CA LYS A 41 -18.32 -4.59 7.49
C LYS A 41 -17.35 -5.25 8.47
N TYR A 42 -17.75 -6.39 9.04
CA TYR A 42 -16.88 -7.16 9.95
C TYR A 42 -15.65 -7.70 9.24
N GLU A 43 -15.80 -8.32 8.05
CA GLU A 43 -14.67 -8.79 7.24
C GLU A 43 -13.67 -7.67 6.92
N LYS A 44 -14.17 -6.52 6.48
CA LYS A 44 -13.34 -5.34 6.19
C LYS A 44 -12.55 -4.90 7.43
N SER A 45 -13.22 -4.80 8.57
CA SER A 45 -12.58 -4.40 9.84
C SER A 45 -11.52 -5.42 10.30
N GLN A 46 -11.72 -6.72 10.05
CA GLN A 46 -10.73 -7.76 10.37
C GLN A 46 -9.49 -7.67 9.47
N ILE A 47 -9.67 -7.33 8.18
CA ILE A 47 -8.55 -7.12 7.25
C ILE A 47 -7.72 -5.91 7.69
N GLU A 48 -8.38 -4.76 7.93
CA GLU A 48 -7.71 -3.53 8.39
C GLU A 48 -6.94 -3.75 9.70
N LEU A 49 -7.51 -4.52 10.64
CA LEU A 49 -6.83 -4.86 11.89
C LEU A 49 -5.59 -5.74 11.67
N LYS A 50 -5.69 -6.74 10.77
CA LYS A 50 -4.54 -7.59 10.43
C LYS A 50 -3.41 -6.81 9.78
N GLU A 51 -3.74 -5.92 8.84
CA GLU A 51 -2.76 -5.04 8.17
C GLU A 51 -2.07 -4.13 9.19
N SER A 52 -2.83 -3.51 10.09
CA SER A 52 -2.29 -2.67 11.16
C SER A 52 -1.39 -3.45 12.13
N LEU A 53 -1.79 -4.67 12.49
CA LEU A 53 -0.99 -5.54 13.36
C LEU A 53 0.31 -5.96 12.68
N LEU A 54 0.25 -6.33 11.39
CA LEU A 54 1.43 -6.68 10.62
C LEU A 54 2.40 -5.50 10.54
N ALA A 55 1.92 -4.29 10.22
CA ALA A 55 2.74 -3.08 10.19
C ALA A 55 3.40 -2.79 11.55
N ALA A 56 2.64 -2.86 12.65
CA ALA A 56 3.18 -2.66 14.00
C ALA A 56 4.22 -3.70 14.39
N THR A 57 3.99 -4.97 14.04
CA THR A 57 4.94 -6.06 14.31
C THR A 57 6.23 -5.88 13.50
N THR A 58 6.13 -5.51 12.23
CA THR A 58 7.29 -5.24 11.38
C THR A 58 8.07 -4.05 11.90
N LEU A 59 7.41 -2.96 12.29
CA LEU A 59 8.08 -1.81 12.90
C LEU A 59 8.87 -2.20 14.16
N ASN A 60 8.29 -3.02 15.04
CA ASN A 60 9.01 -3.53 16.21
C ASN A 60 10.23 -4.38 15.83
N ARG A 61 10.13 -5.22 14.79
CA ARG A 61 11.28 -6.00 14.28
C ARG A 61 12.37 -5.07 13.74
N CYS A 62 12.01 -4.03 13.01
CA CYS A 62 12.96 -3.02 12.51
C CYS A 62 13.67 -2.29 13.66
N ILE A 63 12.94 -1.84 14.68
CA ILE A 63 13.53 -1.21 15.88
C ILE A 63 14.49 -2.18 16.57
N HIS A 64 14.11 -3.45 16.69
CA HIS A 64 14.95 -4.47 17.30
C HIS A 64 16.23 -4.70 16.48
N ALA A 65 16.15 -4.80 15.15
CA ALA A 65 17.32 -4.92 14.28
C ALA A 65 18.29 -3.76 14.49
N LEU A 66 17.81 -2.53 14.54
CA LEU A 66 18.63 -1.33 14.75
C LEU A 66 19.25 -1.22 16.15
N THR A 67 18.68 -1.90 17.16
CA THR A 67 19.14 -1.78 18.56
C THR A 67 19.96 -2.96 19.05
N TYR A 68 19.90 -4.11 18.38
CA TYR A 68 20.51 -5.35 18.88
C TYR A 68 21.86 -5.67 18.24
N HIS A 69 22.13 -5.14 17.04
CA HIS A 69 23.42 -5.34 16.38
C HIS A 69 24.48 -4.41 16.95
N SER A 70 25.70 -4.94 17.09
CA SER A 70 26.89 -4.15 17.47
C SER A 70 27.48 -3.39 16.29
N GLU A 71 27.27 -3.91 15.08
CA GLU A 71 27.77 -3.32 13.82
C GLU A 71 26.59 -2.69 13.07
N ILE A 72 26.80 -1.46 12.61
CA ILE A 72 25.77 -0.68 11.90
C ILE A 72 25.38 -1.34 10.58
N ASP A 73 26.33 -1.89 9.86
CA ASP A 73 26.10 -2.51 8.55
C ASP A 73 25.17 -3.72 8.65
N ASP A 74 25.35 -4.57 9.69
CA ASP A 74 24.47 -5.69 9.96
C ASP A 74 23.05 -5.23 10.31
N ALA A 75 22.94 -4.19 11.14
CA ALA A 75 21.64 -3.61 11.50
C ALA A 75 20.88 -3.06 10.28
N ILE A 76 21.60 -2.38 9.38
CA ILE A 76 21.01 -1.83 8.15
C ILE A 76 20.60 -2.95 7.19
N ASN A 77 21.43 -3.98 7.01
CA ASN A 77 21.09 -5.11 6.15
C ASN A 77 19.85 -5.85 6.65
N ASP A 78 19.73 -6.11 7.95
CA ASP A 78 18.55 -6.71 8.55
C ASP A 78 17.31 -5.80 8.39
N LEU A 79 17.46 -4.49 8.55
CA LEU A 79 16.39 -3.52 8.33
C LEU A 79 15.88 -3.57 6.88
N LEU A 80 16.80 -3.55 5.90
CA LEU A 80 16.45 -3.60 4.48
C LEU A 80 15.77 -4.92 4.11
N CYS A 81 16.24 -6.05 4.66
CA CYS A 81 15.59 -7.34 4.51
C CYS A 81 14.14 -7.31 5.02
N LEU A 82 13.90 -6.79 6.25
CA LEU A 82 12.57 -6.69 6.83
C LEU A 82 11.63 -5.78 6.03
N ILE A 83 12.15 -4.69 5.48
CA ILE A 83 11.40 -3.76 4.62
C ILE A 83 11.01 -4.46 3.30
N THR A 84 11.96 -5.17 2.68
CA THR A 84 11.73 -5.92 1.44
C THR A 84 10.65 -6.99 1.65
N GLU A 85 10.74 -7.78 2.74
CA GLU A 85 9.74 -8.76 3.13
C GLU A 85 8.35 -8.13 3.32
N PHE A 86 8.27 -7.01 4.05
CA PHE A 86 7.01 -6.33 4.36
C PHE A 86 6.29 -5.82 3.11
N PHE A 87 7.03 -5.18 2.19
CA PHE A 87 6.49 -4.65 0.93
C PHE A 87 6.39 -5.69 -0.19
N GLN A 88 6.86 -6.93 0.05
CA GLN A 88 6.95 -7.99 -0.97
C GLN A 88 7.72 -7.49 -2.20
N GLY A 89 8.78 -6.74 -1.95
CA GLY A 89 9.66 -6.20 -2.97
C GLY A 89 10.78 -7.15 -3.34
N ASP A 90 11.53 -6.82 -4.37
CA ASP A 90 12.71 -7.57 -4.81
C ASP A 90 14.00 -6.96 -4.27
N ARG A 91 13.98 -5.66 -3.94
CA ARG A 91 15.15 -4.88 -3.50
C ARG A 91 14.75 -3.77 -2.54
N ALA A 92 15.68 -3.44 -1.64
CA ALA A 92 15.62 -2.22 -0.85
C ALA A 92 16.99 -1.52 -0.88
N TYR A 93 16.97 -0.18 -0.86
CA TYR A 93 18.17 0.64 -0.96
C TYR A 93 18.21 1.73 0.10
N ILE A 94 19.43 2.16 0.47
CA ILE A 94 19.67 3.44 1.11
C ILE A 94 20.63 4.24 0.24
N PHE A 95 20.16 5.39 -0.26
CA PHE A 95 20.95 6.32 -1.03
C PHE A 95 21.40 7.50 -0.17
N GLN A 96 22.64 7.90 -0.34
CA GLN A 96 23.16 9.17 0.16
C GLN A 96 23.10 10.22 -0.95
N ILE A 97 22.64 11.42 -0.60
CA ILE A 97 22.65 12.58 -1.49
C ILE A 97 23.79 13.51 -1.08
N ASP A 98 24.67 13.79 -2.03
CA ASP A 98 25.72 14.79 -1.90
C ASP A 98 25.36 16.03 -2.73
N TYR A 99 24.86 17.06 -2.07
CA TYR A 99 24.49 18.31 -2.72
C TYR A 99 25.70 19.15 -3.16
N GLU A 100 26.88 18.97 -2.57
CA GLU A 100 28.08 19.70 -2.96
C GLU A 100 28.62 19.17 -4.29
N GLN A 101 28.61 17.85 -4.45
CA GLN A 101 29.04 17.18 -5.68
C GLN A 101 27.93 17.01 -6.71
N ASN A 102 26.69 17.35 -6.35
CA ASN A 102 25.50 17.17 -7.18
C ASN A 102 25.28 15.70 -7.60
N THR A 103 25.53 14.76 -6.66
CA THR A 103 25.44 13.32 -6.92
C THR A 103 24.66 12.58 -5.83
N THR A 104 24.24 11.37 -6.17
CA THR A 104 23.70 10.39 -5.20
C THR A 104 24.39 9.04 -5.41
N SER A 105 24.58 8.31 -4.31
CA SER A 105 25.20 6.99 -4.32
C SER A 105 24.41 6.00 -3.47
N ASN A 106 24.25 4.78 -3.96
CA ASN A 106 23.68 3.68 -3.21
C ASN A 106 24.69 3.20 -2.15
N LEU A 107 24.39 3.44 -0.88
CA LEU A 107 25.25 3.02 0.24
C LEU A 107 24.99 1.60 0.69
N PHE A 108 23.71 1.21 0.74
CA PHE A 108 23.29 -0.10 1.19
C PHE A 108 22.21 -0.63 0.27
N GLU A 109 22.30 -1.91 -0.03
CA GLU A 109 21.34 -2.61 -0.88
C GLU A 109 21.08 -4.01 -0.32
N TYR A 110 19.80 -4.35 -0.18
CA TYR A 110 19.35 -5.72 0.01
C TYR A 110 18.65 -6.18 -1.26
N THR A 111 18.92 -7.42 -1.68
CA THR A 111 18.23 -8.06 -2.82
C THR A 111 17.76 -9.46 -2.45
N GLU A 112 16.59 -9.83 -2.94
CA GLU A 112 16.07 -11.19 -2.85
C GLU A 112 16.91 -12.16 -3.69
N GLU A 113 16.79 -13.44 -3.40
CA GLU A 113 17.51 -14.50 -4.14
C GLU A 113 17.16 -14.46 -5.64
N GLY A 114 18.18 -14.47 -6.49
CA GLY A 114 18.03 -14.39 -7.95
C GLY A 114 17.91 -12.96 -8.50
N VAL A 115 17.89 -11.95 -7.69
CA VAL A 115 17.87 -10.55 -8.11
C VAL A 115 19.30 -10.00 -8.18
N THR A 116 19.65 -9.37 -9.31
CA THR A 116 21.00 -8.83 -9.52
C THR A 116 21.18 -7.54 -8.71
N PRO A 117 22.22 -7.43 -7.86
CA PRO A 117 22.54 -6.18 -7.15
C PRO A 117 22.95 -5.07 -8.11
N GLU A 118 22.55 -3.84 -7.79
CA GLU A 118 22.87 -2.63 -8.57
C GLU A 118 23.77 -1.65 -7.81
N ILE A 119 24.22 -1.97 -6.61
CA ILE A 119 25.01 -1.10 -5.75
C ILE A 119 26.24 -0.53 -6.46
N ASN A 120 26.95 -1.33 -7.27
CA ASN A 120 28.13 -0.89 -8.00
C ASN A 120 27.79 -0.01 -9.22
N ASN A 121 26.57 -0.12 -9.76
CA ASN A 121 26.12 0.63 -10.93
C ASN A 121 25.50 1.98 -10.54
N LEU A 122 25.14 2.14 -9.28
CA LEU A 122 24.41 3.30 -8.73
C LEU A 122 25.32 4.15 -7.84
N GLN A 123 26.56 4.41 -8.29
CA GLN A 123 27.53 5.26 -7.61
C GLN A 123 27.70 6.58 -8.36
N ASN A 124 27.71 7.69 -7.63
CA ASN A 124 27.92 9.04 -8.16
C ASN A 124 26.95 9.40 -9.31
N VAL A 125 25.69 8.96 -9.20
CA VAL A 125 24.65 9.29 -10.18
C VAL A 125 24.30 10.77 -10.04
N SER A 126 24.22 11.51 -11.16
CA SER A 126 23.86 12.92 -11.14
C SER A 126 22.47 13.15 -10.53
N LEU A 127 22.32 14.15 -9.64
CA LEU A 127 21.03 14.53 -9.10
C LEU A 127 20.03 14.98 -10.16
N GLU A 128 20.50 15.43 -11.31
CA GLU A 128 19.61 15.75 -12.44
C GLU A 128 18.78 14.55 -12.89
N THR A 129 19.35 13.34 -12.81
CA THR A 129 18.67 12.08 -13.17
C THR A 129 17.48 11.79 -12.26
N ILE A 130 17.58 12.19 -10.99
CA ILE A 130 16.54 11.99 -9.97
C ILE A 130 15.84 13.28 -9.55
N GLN A 131 16.04 14.40 -10.29
CA GLN A 131 15.44 15.70 -9.95
C GLN A 131 13.93 15.62 -9.76
N TYR A 132 13.24 14.85 -10.60
CA TYR A 132 11.81 14.63 -10.47
C TYR A 132 11.43 14.00 -9.12
N TRP A 133 12.24 13.08 -8.58
CA TRP A 133 11.99 12.47 -7.27
C TRP A 133 12.18 13.49 -6.15
N LEU A 134 13.27 14.28 -6.22
CA LEU A 134 13.56 15.33 -5.23
C LEU A 134 12.44 16.37 -5.16
N ASP A 135 11.86 16.72 -6.30
CA ASP A 135 10.74 17.66 -6.35
C ASP A 135 9.46 17.04 -5.78
N ARG A 136 9.22 15.75 -6.00
CA ARG A 136 8.09 15.03 -5.38
C ARG A 136 8.25 14.92 -3.87
N PHE A 137 9.46 14.68 -3.36
CA PHE A 137 9.72 14.66 -1.92
C PHE A 137 9.35 15.98 -1.23
N LYS A 138 9.61 17.13 -1.88
CA LYS A 138 9.26 18.46 -1.35
C LYS A 138 7.74 18.68 -1.24
N VAL A 139 6.97 18.08 -2.15
CA VAL A 139 5.51 18.28 -2.23
C VAL A 139 4.76 17.23 -1.43
N ASP A 140 5.09 15.96 -1.61
CA ASP A 140 4.32 14.82 -1.12
C ASP A 140 5.01 14.10 0.06
N GLY A 141 6.26 14.45 0.36
CA GLY A 141 7.07 13.75 1.36
C GLY A 141 7.50 12.35 0.95
N THR A 142 7.02 11.83 -0.17
CA THR A 142 7.33 10.50 -0.70
C THR A 142 7.33 10.52 -2.21
N PHE A 143 8.01 9.56 -2.83
CA PHE A 143 7.91 9.27 -4.24
C PHE A 143 7.42 7.84 -4.43
N TYR A 144 6.28 7.67 -5.11
CA TYR A 144 5.63 6.38 -5.29
C TYR A 144 5.25 6.19 -6.76
N ILE A 145 5.63 5.03 -7.31
CA ILE A 145 5.23 4.55 -8.64
C ILE A 145 4.59 3.18 -8.43
N LYS A 146 3.31 3.07 -8.73
CA LYS A 146 2.59 1.78 -8.69
C LYS A 146 2.86 0.96 -9.93
N SER A 147 2.94 1.60 -11.09
CA SER A 147 3.22 0.99 -12.38
C SER A 147 4.11 1.92 -13.21
N LEU A 148 5.34 1.50 -13.45
CA LEU A 148 6.29 2.26 -14.27
C LEU A 148 5.74 2.52 -15.69
N GLU A 149 5.10 1.51 -16.27
CA GLU A 149 4.59 1.58 -17.65
C GLU A 149 3.42 2.54 -17.82
N ASP A 150 2.61 2.74 -16.76
CA ASP A 150 1.37 3.51 -16.83
C ASP A 150 1.51 4.93 -16.27
N GLU A 151 2.45 5.17 -15.35
CA GLU A 151 2.52 6.41 -14.57
C GLU A 151 3.71 7.30 -14.94
N VAL A 152 4.75 6.73 -15.61
CA VAL A 152 5.98 7.48 -15.92
C VAL A 152 6.12 7.69 -17.42
N ASP A 153 6.48 8.92 -17.83
CA ASP A 153 6.76 9.23 -19.23
C ASP A 153 7.92 8.37 -19.74
N LYS A 154 7.65 7.55 -20.75
CA LYS A 154 8.60 6.64 -21.38
C LYS A 154 9.83 7.31 -21.99
N ASN A 155 9.76 8.60 -22.24
CA ASN A 155 10.87 9.39 -22.75
C ASN A 155 11.72 10.03 -21.64
N SER A 156 11.30 9.92 -20.37
CA SER A 156 12.02 10.50 -19.23
C SER A 156 13.26 9.69 -18.85
N GLU A 157 14.25 10.38 -18.25
CA GLU A 157 15.43 9.74 -17.69
C GLU A 157 15.05 8.80 -16.51
N THR A 158 14.06 9.18 -15.70
CA THR A 158 13.50 8.33 -14.64
C THR A 158 13.01 7.00 -15.17
N TYR A 159 12.23 7.01 -16.27
CA TYR A 159 11.76 5.76 -16.89
C TYR A 159 12.91 4.89 -17.37
N ARG A 160 13.90 5.48 -18.07
CA ARG A 160 15.06 4.74 -18.57
C ARG A 160 15.87 4.12 -17.45
N LEU A 161 16.16 4.88 -16.39
CA LEU A 161 16.92 4.41 -15.23
C LEU A 161 16.22 3.22 -14.55
N LEU A 162 14.93 3.34 -14.27
CA LEU A 162 14.15 2.29 -13.60
C LEU A 162 13.98 1.05 -14.49
N LYS A 163 13.77 1.26 -15.79
CA LYS A 163 13.61 0.17 -16.75
C LYS A 163 14.87 -0.67 -16.91
N LEU A 164 16.06 -0.04 -16.91
CA LEU A 164 17.35 -0.72 -16.99
C LEU A 164 17.56 -1.66 -15.79
N GLN A 165 17.01 -1.33 -14.63
CA GLN A 165 17.09 -2.12 -13.41
C GLN A 165 15.93 -3.14 -13.28
N ASN A 166 15.06 -3.26 -14.30
CA ASN A 166 13.83 -4.07 -14.29
C ASN A 166 12.84 -3.68 -13.18
N ILE A 167 12.86 -2.44 -12.71
CA ILE A 167 11.92 -1.94 -11.71
C ILE A 167 10.57 -1.69 -12.36
N THR A 168 9.51 -2.25 -11.80
CA THR A 168 8.13 -2.09 -12.27
C THR A 168 7.30 -1.19 -11.35
N SER A 169 7.64 -1.17 -10.07
CA SER A 169 7.02 -0.33 -9.04
C SER A 169 8.08 0.11 -8.04
N LEU A 170 7.87 1.24 -7.38
CA LEU A 170 8.85 1.84 -6.48
C LEU A 170 8.16 2.67 -5.41
N ILE A 171 8.67 2.60 -4.19
CA ILE A 171 8.42 3.58 -3.14
C ILE A 171 9.75 4.11 -2.62
N ALA A 172 9.88 5.42 -2.52
CA ALA A 172 11.03 6.07 -1.92
C ALA A 172 10.59 7.14 -0.92
N VAL A 173 11.31 7.24 0.19
CA VAL A 173 11.07 8.21 1.25
C VAL A 173 12.38 8.91 1.60
N PRO A 174 12.40 10.24 1.77
CA PRO A 174 13.59 10.94 2.22
C PRO A 174 13.82 10.67 3.72
N LEU A 175 15.07 10.40 4.09
CA LEU A 175 15.53 10.45 5.46
C LEU A 175 16.14 11.85 5.66
N ILE A 176 15.56 12.63 6.54
CA ILE A 176 15.97 14.03 6.81
C ILE A 176 16.63 14.05 8.19
N GLU A 177 17.88 14.56 8.23
CA GLU A 177 18.59 14.88 9.46
C GLU A 177 18.13 16.23 10.04
#